data_db36fbbdd3eb06aa17af847a79d916cd
#
_entry.id   db36fbbdd3eb06aa17af847a79d916cd
#
_cell.length_a   1.000
_cell.length_b   1.000
_cell.length_c   1.000
_cell.angle_alpha   90.00
_cell.angle_beta   90.00
_cell.angle_gamma   90.00
#
_symmetry.space_group_name_H-M   'P 1'
#
loop_
_entity.id
_entity.type
_entity.pdbx_description
1 polymer ?
#
loop_
_entity_poly.entity_id
_entity_poly.type
_entity_poly.pdbx_seq_one_letter_code
_entity_poly.pdbx_strand_id
1 'polypeptide(L)' 'MDKKVTKDTLIGDMLMIDRGIGVILMQSGMHCVGCPSAAGETLEEASMVHGMDCDKLMTELNAYLENK' A
#
# COMPACT_ATOMS: atom_id res chain seq x y z
N MET A 1 19.34 -3.11 0.94
CA MET A 1 18.25 -3.18 1.91
C MET A 1 16.94 -3.47 1.20
N ASP A 2 16.29 -4.53 1.59
CA ASP A 2 15.05 -4.93 0.94
C ASP A 2 13.89 -4.12 1.46
N LYS A 3 13.40 -3.23 0.61
CA LYS A 3 12.20 -2.48 0.91
C LYS A 3 11.02 -3.24 0.34
N LYS A 4 10.43 -4.07 1.15
CA LYS A 4 9.30 -4.87 0.74
C LYS A 4 8.06 -4.52 1.54
N VAL A 5 6.93 -4.60 0.86
CA VAL A 5 5.63 -4.39 1.48
C VAL A 5 5.02 -5.75 1.78
N THR A 6 4.50 -5.91 2.98
CA THR A 6 3.77 -7.12 3.37
C THR A 6 2.34 -6.74 3.73
N LYS A 7 1.50 -7.73 3.96
CA LYS A 7 0.13 -7.46 4.36
C LYS A 7 0.04 -6.77 5.72
N ASP A 8 1.09 -6.89 6.52
CA ASP A 8 1.13 -6.27 7.85
C ASP A 8 1.77 -4.87 7.84
N THR A 9 2.26 -4.42 6.69
CA THR A 9 2.87 -3.10 6.57
C THR A 9 1.79 -2.02 6.66
N LEU A 10 2.02 -1.03 7.50
CA LEU A 10 1.08 0.09 7.62
C LEU A 10 1.11 0.97 6.37
N ILE A 11 -0.04 1.47 6.00
CA ILE A 11 -0.15 2.36 4.82
C ILE A 11 0.77 3.56 4.97
N GLY A 12 0.81 4.16 6.16
CA GLY A 12 1.69 5.30 6.41
C GLY A 12 3.15 4.96 6.21
N ASP A 13 3.56 3.77 6.65
CA ASP A 13 4.94 3.32 6.48
C ASP A 13 5.29 3.11 5.00
N MET A 14 4.35 2.59 4.22
CA MET A 14 4.55 2.42 2.79
C MET A 14 4.82 3.75 2.11
N LEU A 15 4.06 4.77 2.47
CA LEU A 15 4.20 6.09 1.89
C LEU A 15 5.55 6.72 2.24
N MET A 16 6.10 6.35 3.40
CA MET A 16 7.42 6.81 3.79
C MET A 16 8.54 6.09 3.03
N ILE A 17 8.29 4.85 2.64
CA ILE A 17 9.25 4.10 1.82
C ILE A 17 9.36 4.74 0.44
N ASP A 18 8.22 5.04 -0.18
CA ASP A 18 8.18 5.66 -1.51
C ASP A 18 6.82 6.28 -1.76
N ARG A 19 6.81 7.54 -2.16
CA ARG A 19 5.56 8.25 -2.44
C ARG A 19 4.80 7.70 -3.64
N GLY A 20 5.50 7.05 -4.56
CA GLY A 20 4.86 6.43 -5.71
C GLY A 20 3.89 5.33 -5.33
N ILE A 21 4.08 4.74 -4.14
CA ILE A 21 3.16 3.73 -3.63
C ILE A 21 1.76 4.34 -3.44
N GLY A 22 1.70 5.60 -3.00
CA GLY A 22 0.42 6.29 -2.85
C GLY A 22 -0.34 6.39 -4.16
N VAL A 23 0.38 6.65 -5.26
CA VAL A 23 -0.25 6.73 -6.57
C VAL A 23 -0.82 5.37 -6.97
N ILE A 24 -0.07 4.30 -6.73
CA ILE A 24 -0.52 2.94 -7.05
C ILE A 24 -1.78 2.60 -6.26
N LEU A 25 -1.78 2.92 -4.97
CA LEU A 25 -2.93 2.65 -4.11
C LEU A 25 -4.17 3.42 -4.57
N MET A 26 -4.00 4.68 -4.94
CA MET A 26 -5.10 5.49 -5.44
C MET A 26 -5.65 4.94 -6.75
N GLN A 27 -4.80 4.52 -7.65
CA GLN A 27 -5.20 3.95 -8.92
C GLN A 27 -5.93 2.61 -8.74
N SER A 28 -5.62 1.91 -7.65
CA SER A 28 -6.26 0.63 -7.34
C SER A 28 -7.64 0.82 -6.70
N GLY A 29 -8.02 2.04 -6.36
CA GLY A 29 -9.33 2.34 -5.79
C GLY A 29 -9.30 2.85 -4.36
N MET A 30 -8.13 3.00 -3.78
CA MET A 30 -7.97 3.47 -2.41
C MET A 30 -7.82 4.99 -2.40
N HIS A 31 -8.95 5.69 -2.26
CA HIS A 31 -8.97 7.15 -2.41
C HIS A 31 -8.55 7.94 -1.18
N CYS A 32 -8.47 7.28 -0.04
CA CYS A 32 -8.18 7.98 1.23
C CYS A 32 -6.77 7.70 1.74
N VAL A 33 -5.83 7.52 0.84
CA VAL A 33 -4.46 7.16 1.20
C VAL A 33 -3.78 8.20 2.08
N GLY A 34 -4.13 9.44 1.89
CA GLY A 34 -3.53 10.54 2.65
C GLY A 34 -4.16 10.81 4.01
N CYS A 35 -5.23 10.10 4.36
CA CYS A 35 -5.92 10.32 5.63
C CYS A 35 -5.16 9.68 6.79
N PRO A 36 -5.10 10.36 7.96
CA PRO A 36 -4.47 9.76 9.15
C PRO A 36 -5.08 8.41 9.53
N SER A 37 -6.38 8.24 9.31
CA SER A 37 -7.05 6.98 9.59
C SER A 37 -6.50 5.85 8.72
N ALA A 38 -6.32 6.12 7.42
CA ALA A 38 -5.79 5.12 6.49
C ALA A 38 -4.34 4.79 6.83
N ALA A 39 -3.57 5.79 7.25
CA ALA A 39 -2.16 5.60 7.56
C ALA A 39 -1.95 4.61 8.72
N GLY A 40 -2.92 4.51 9.62
CA GLY A 40 -2.85 3.59 10.75
C GLY A 40 -3.33 2.18 10.44
N GLU A 41 -3.78 1.92 9.21
CA GLU A 41 -4.24 0.60 8.82
C GLU A 41 -3.13 -0.17 8.12
N THR A 42 -3.15 -1.51 8.27
CA THR A 42 -2.24 -2.37 7.50
C THR A 42 -2.77 -2.50 6.08
N LEU A 43 -1.91 -2.98 5.19
CA LEU A 43 -2.32 -3.22 3.81
C LEU A 43 -3.50 -4.20 3.75
N GLU A 44 -3.47 -5.23 4.58
CA GLU A 44 -4.55 -6.21 4.63
C GLU A 44 -5.86 -5.57 5.06
N GLU A 45 -5.81 -4.78 6.13
CA GLU A 45 -7.01 -4.10 6.63
C GLU A 45 -7.60 -3.15 5.60
N ALA A 46 -6.73 -2.34 4.98
CA ALA A 46 -7.17 -1.39 3.97
C ALA A 46 -7.76 -2.11 2.76
N SER A 47 -7.15 -3.22 2.36
CA SER A 47 -7.66 -4.00 1.22
C SER A 47 -9.06 -4.56 1.51
N MET A 48 -9.27 -5.04 2.73
CA MET A 48 -10.57 -5.57 3.13
C MET A 48 -11.64 -4.49 3.11
N VAL A 49 -11.33 -3.32 3.63
CA VAL A 49 -12.27 -2.21 3.69
C VAL A 49 -12.69 -1.77 2.28
N HIS A 50 -11.77 -1.78 1.35
CA HIS A 50 -12.03 -1.34 -0.02
C HIS A 50 -12.38 -2.49 -0.99
N GLY A 51 -12.49 -3.71 -0.48
CA GLY A 51 -12.84 -4.85 -1.30
C GLY A 51 -11.80 -5.22 -2.34
N MET A 52 -10.53 -4.99 -2.02
CA MET A 52 -9.42 -5.24 -2.93
C MET A 52 -8.72 -6.55 -2.60
N ASP A 53 -8.02 -7.11 -3.60
CA ASP A 53 -7.21 -8.31 -3.41
C ASP A 53 -5.86 -7.90 -2.82
N CYS A 54 -5.64 -8.24 -1.55
CA CYS A 54 -4.42 -7.86 -0.85
C CYS A 54 -3.17 -8.47 -1.50
N ASP A 55 -3.24 -9.73 -1.88
CA ASP A 55 -2.11 -10.43 -2.49
C ASP A 55 -1.70 -9.78 -3.81
N LYS A 56 -2.69 -9.45 -4.63
CA LYS A 56 -2.44 -8.80 -5.92
C LYS A 56 -1.82 -7.42 -5.71
N LEU A 57 -2.38 -6.66 -4.78
CA LEU A 57 -1.90 -5.32 -4.49
C LEU A 57 -0.47 -5.37 -3.95
N MET A 58 -0.20 -6.31 -3.04
CA MET A 58 1.12 -6.50 -2.47
C MET A 58 2.14 -6.84 -3.57
N THR A 59 1.76 -7.70 -4.51
CA THR A 59 2.62 -8.07 -5.63
C THR A 59 2.94 -6.85 -6.49
N GLU A 60 1.95 -6.03 -6.79
CA GLU A 60 2.14 -4.82 -7.58
C GLU A 60 3.08 -3.84 -6.90
N LEU A 61 2.90 -3.64 -5.60
CA LEU A 61 3.72 -2.71 -4.83
C LEU A 61 5.17 -3.18 -4.77
N ASN A 62 5.37 -4.47 -4.54
CA ASN A 62 6.73 -5.01 -4.47
C ASN A 62 7.41 -4.98 -5.84
N ALA A 63 6.66 -5.22 -6.91
CA ALA A 63 7.20 -5.12 -8.26
C ALA A 63 7.65 -3.69 -8.56
N TYR A 64 6.86 -2.71 -8.14
CA TYR A 64 7.20 -1.31 -8.30
C TYR A 64 8.50 -0.99 -7.56
N LEU A 65 8.63 -1.45 -6.32
CA LEU A 65 9.82 -1.18 -5.52
C LEU A 65 11.07 -1.86 -6.09
N GLU A 66 10.91 -3.06 -6.65
CA GLU A 66 12.02 -3.78 -7.26
C GLU A 66 12.55 -3.12 -8.52
N ASN A 67 11.67 -2.41 -9.24
CA ASN A 67 12.02 -1.79 -10.51
C ASN A 67 12.54 -0.37 -10.37
N LYS A 68 12.74 0.09 -9.18
CA LYS A 68 13.25 1.45 -8.94
C LYS A 68 14.77 1.55 -9.02
#